data_147e2a12e914a730fd56b6dc9ee533a5
#
_entry.id   147e2a12e914a730fd56b6dc9ee533a5
#
_cell.length_a   1.000
_cell.length_b   1.000
_cell.length_c   1.000
_cell.angle_alpha   90.00
_cell.angle_beta   90.00
_cell.angle_gamma   90.00
#
_symmetry.space_group_name_H-M   'P 1'
#
loop_
_entity.id
_entity.type
_entity.pdbx_description
1 polymer ?
#
loop_
_entity_poly.entity_id
_entity_poly.type
_entity_poly.pdbx_seq_one_letter_code
_entity_poly.pdbx_strand_id
1 'polypeptide(L)'
;MHLALKQHRIPTPETILAPMTYPGIGFTDFLFLDAVEKRLPYPLIVKEGYGSFGAQVYLAENRKSLETLLTEKKADGFLFQRFVESSKGRDIRLQVVGDRVVGAMYRYSLTDFRANLTAGGEMKPYEPTEEEAALAVSASTAVEADFSGVDLLFGEDGPLVCEVNSNAHFKNLYQCTGVNTAYEILKFIKEKENYGR
;
A
#
# COMPACT_ATOMS: atom_id res chain seq x y z
N MET A 1 -4.72 -4.08 -8.71
CA MET A 1 -4.85 -4.12 -7.24
C MET A 1 -6.13 -3.43 -6.76
N HIS A 2 -6.28 -2.09 -6.78
CA HIS A 2 -7.45 -1.39 -6.19
C HIS A 2 -8.81 -1.89 -6.68
N LEU A 3 -8.98 -2.22 -7.97
CA LEU A 3 -10.24 -2.77 -8.49
C LEU A 3 -10.53 -4.14 -7.90
N ALA A 4 -9.54 -5.03 -7.81
CA ALA A 4 -9.70 -6.36 -7.22
C ALA A 4 -10.08 -6.26 -5.73
N LEU A 5 -9.36 -5.44 -4.96
CA LEU A 5 -9.69 -5.21 -3.56
C LEU A 5 -11.13 -4.69 -3.38
N LYS A 6 -11.55 -3.74 -4.22
CA LYS A 6 -12.92 -3.21 -4.20
C LYS A 6 -13.98 -4.26 -4.54
N GLN A 7 -13.73 -5.11 -5.55
CA GLN A 7 -14.63 -6.21 -5.91
C GLN A 7 -14.85 -7.18 -4.76
N HIS A 8 -13.80 -7.45 -3.98
CA HIS A 8 -13.86 -8.32 -2.80
C HIS A 8 -14.25 -7.57 -1.51
N ARG A 9 -14.65 -6.29 -1.60
CA ARG A 9 -15.05 -5.46 -0.46
C ARG A 9 -13.98 -5.33 0.62
N ILE A 10 -12.72 -5.39 0.23
CA ILE A 10 -11.59 -5.19 1.13
C ILE A 10 -11.52 -3.70 1.52
N PRO A 11 -11.47 -3.36 2.82
CA PRO A 11 -11.35 -1.97 3.26
C PRO A 11 -10.04 -1.34 2.78
N THR A 12 -10.15 -0.22 2.09
CA THR A 12 -9.01 0.57 1.59
C THR A 12 -9.31 2.05 1.77
N PRO A 13 -8.32 2.93 1.88
CA PRO A 13 -8.58 4.36 1.80
C PRO A 13 -9.29 4.70 0.49
N GLU A 14 -10.26 5.62 0.54
CA GLU A 14 -10.97 6.05 -0.66
C GLU A 14 -9.97 6.50 -1.73
N THR A 15 -10.08 5.90 -2.92
CA THR A 15 -9.12 6.10 -4.01
C THR A 15 -9.85 6.44 -5.31
N ILE A 16 -9.37 7.46 -6.01
CA ILE A 16 -9.87 7.93 -7.30
C ILE A 16 -8.74 7.83 -8.32
N LEU A 17 -9.03 7.21 -9.46
CA LEU A 17 -8.13 7.19 -10.61
C LEU A 17 -8.22 8.54 -11.34
N ALA A 18 -7.09 9.16 -11.65
CA ALA A 18 -7.05 10.32 -12.52
C ALA A 18 -7.49 9.94 -13.95
N PRO A 19 -7.94 10.90 -14.75
CA PRO A 19 -8.06 10.69 -16.18
C PRO A 19 -6.74 10.20 -16.78
N MET A 20 -6.83 9.42 -17.87
CA MET A 20 -5.62 8.96 -18.57
C MET A 20 -4.86 10.14 -19.17
N THR A 21 -3.55 10.08 -19.05
CA THR A 21 -2.60 10.94 -19.76
C THR A 21 -1.43 10.09 -20.25
N TYR A 22 -0.48 10.70 -20.96
CA TYR A 22 0.68 10.00 -21.49
C TYR A 22 1.98 10.59 -20.95
N PRO A 23 3.06 9.79 -20.88
CA PRO A 23 4.36 10.25 -20.40
C PRO A 23 4.80 11.50 -21.16
N GLY A 24 5.25 12.49 -20.42
CA GLY A 24 5.75 13.74 -20.99
C GLY A 24 4.71 14.72 -21.54
N ILE A 25 3.43 14.31 -21.67
CA ILE A 25 2.33 15.19 -22.09
C ILE A 25 1.71 15.87 -20.86
N GLY A 26 1.24 15.08 -19.90
CA GLY A 26 0.54 15.59 -18.73
C GLY A 26 -0.90 16.02 -19.02
N PHE A 27 -1.49 16.77 -18.10
CA PHE A 27 -2.86 17.30 -18.22
C PHE A 27 -2.85 18.67 -18.89
N THR A 28 -3.81 18.91 -19.78
CA THR A 28 -4.01 20.22 -20.45
C THR A 28 -4.83 21.19 -19.61
N ASP A 29 -5.64 20.67 -18.70
CA ASP A 29 -6.40 21.39 -17.68
C ASP A 29 -6.58 20.55 -16.43
N PHE A 30 -7.12 21.14 -15.37
CA PHE A 30 -7.33 20.50 -14.09
C PHE A 30 -8.81 20.52 -13.62
N LEU A 31 -9.77 20.65 -14.55
CA LEU A 31 -11.19 20.70 -14.22
C LEU A 31 -11.68 19.43 -13.50
N PHE A 32 -11.09 18.28 -13.83
CA PHE A 32 -11.41 17.01 -13.15
C PHE A 32 -11.09 17.01 -11.66
N LEU A 33 -10.19 17.89 -11.19
CA LEU A 33 -9.86 17.99 -9.76
C LEU A 33 -11.04 18.50 -8.93
N ASP A 34 -11.98 19.23 -9.51
CA ASP A 34 -13.20 19.65 -8.81
C ASP A 34 -14.05 18.45 -8.36
N ALA A 35 -14.05 17.38 -9.16
CA ALA A 35 -14.71 16.13 -8.79
C ALA A 35 -13.92 15.33 -7.73
N VAL A 36 -12.59 15.41 -7.77
CA VAL A 36 -11.72 14.79 -6.75
C VAL A 36 -11.92 15.46 -5.40
N GLU A 37 -11.87 16.79 -5.35
CA GLU A 37 -12.01 17.61 -4.13
C GLU A 37 -13.36 17.47 -3.44
N LYS A 38 -14.42 17.19 -4.19
CA LYS A 38 -15.75 16.89 -3.62
C LYS A 38 -15.77 15.61 -2.77
N ARG A 39 -14.81 14.72 -2.97
CA ARG A 39 -14.75 13.41 -2.32
C ARG A 39 -13.56 13.26 -1.38
N LEU A 40 -12.41 13.81 -1.75
CA LEU A 40 -11.17 13.69 -1.01
C LEU A 40 -10.76 15.06 -0.46
N PRO A 41 -10.84 15.28 0.86
CA PRO A 41 -10.35 16.49 1.49
C PRO A 41 -8.82 16.56 1.43
N TYR A 42 -8.29 17.76 1.50
CA TYR A 42 -6.87 17.98 1.74
C TYR A 42 -6.52 17.80 3.24
N PRO A 43 -5.28 17.34 3.56
CA PRO A 43 -4.29 16.85 2.60
C PRO A 43 -4.71 15.54 1.95
N LEU A 44 -4.29 15.28 0.72
CA LEU A 44 -4.54 14.00 0.05
C LEU A 44 -3.23 13.38 -0.48
N ILE A 45 -3.24 12.09 -0.65
CA ILE A 45 -2.12 11.33 -1.22
C ILE A 45 -2.26 11.27 -2.73
N VAL A 46 -1.15 11.53 -3.42
CA VAL A 46 -1.01 11.33 -4.86
C VAL A 46 0.01 10.23 -5.10
N LYS A 47 -0.36 9.24 -5.91
CA LYS A 47 0.55 8.16 -6.30
C LYS A 47 0.66 8.13 -7.82
N GLU A 48 1.85 7.96 -8.35
CA GLU A 48 2.02 7.63 -9.76
C GLU A 48 1.55 6.19 -10.01
N GLY A 49 1.06 5.90 -11.21
CA GLY A 49 0.53 4.60 -11.58
C GLY A 49 1.55 3.46 -11.47
N TYR A 50 2.82 3.79 -11.66
CA TYR A 50 3.95 2.89 -11.52
C TYR A 50 4.95 3.47 -10.54
N GLY A 51 5.43 2.65 -9.62
CA GLY A 51 6.40 3.08 -8.63
C GLY A 51 6.78 1.99 -7.63
N SER A 52 7.82 2.24 -6.86
CA SER A 52 8.30 1.33 -5.84
C SER A 52 8.95 2.09 -4.69
N PHE A 53 9.03 1.43 -3.54
CA PHE A 53 9.71 1.96 -2.34
C PHE A 53 9.18 3.30 -1.83
N GLY A 54 7.94 3.69 -2.20
CA GLY A 54 7.33 4.94 -1.81
C GLY A 54 7.89 6.19 -2.51
N ALA A 55 8.78 6.04 -3.51
CA ALA A 55 9.39 7.18 -4.20
C ALA A 55 8.37 8.00 -5.00
N GLN A 56 7.31 7.36 -5.49
CA GLN A 56 6.24 7.96 -6.28
C GLN A 56 4.96 8.21 -5.47
N VAL A 57 5.11 8.48 -4.18
CA VAL A 57 3.99 8.80 -3.27
C VAL A 57 4.21 10.18 -2.69
N TYR A 58 3.25 11.08 -2.88
CA TYR A 58 3.33 12.48 -2.52
C TYR A 58 2.15 12.90 -1.66
N LEU A 59 2.35 13.91 -0.82
CA LEU A 59 1.30 14.58 -0.06
C LEU A 59 0.98 15.92 -0.74
N ALA A 60 -0.26 16.12 -1.14
CA ALA A 60 -0.76 17.40 -1.62
C ALA A 60 -1.58 18.06 -0.51
N GLU A 61 -1.13 19.22 -0.04
CA GLU A 61 -1.75 19.94 1.06
C GLU A 61 -2.92 20.84 0.63
N ASN A 62 -2.96 21.17 -0.66
CA ASN A 62 -3.98 22.05 -1.25
C ASN A 62 -3.98 21.92 -2.78
N ARG A 63 -4.97 22.54 -3.44
CA ARG A 63 -5.13 22.56 -4.90
C ARG A 63 -3.86 22.97 -5.63
N LYS A 64 -3.23 24.05 -5.19
CA LYS A 64 -2.04 24.60 -5.86
C LYS A 64 -0.86 23.62 -5.81
N SER A 65 -0.61 22.99 -4.69
CA SER A 65 0.45 21.98 -4.56
C SER A 65 0.16 20.75 -5.40
N LEU A 66 -1.12 20.35 -5.51
CA LEU A 66 -1.57 19.25 -6.35
C LEU A 66 -1.33 19.54 -7.83
N GLU A 67 -1.76 20.69 -8.35
CA GLU A 67 -1.56 21.10 -9.75
C GLU A 67 -0.08 21.21 -10.10
N THR A 68 0.73 21.76 -9.19
CA THR A 68 2.19 21.83 -9.38
C THR A 68 2.79 20.44 -9.51
N LEU A 69 2.43 19.52 -8.63
CA LEU A 69 2.91 18.13 -8.65
C LEU A 69 2.53 17.42 -9.95
N LEU A 70 1.29 17.51 -10.38
CA LEU A 70 0.82 16.89 -11.62
C LEU A 70 1.51 17.45 -12.86
N THR A 71 1.81 18.77 -12.86
CA THR A 71 2.54 19.45 -13.93
C THR A 71 3.99 19.01 -14.02
N GLU A 72 4.66 18.86 -12.87
CA GLU A 72 6.07 18.50 -12.82
C GLU A 72 6.31 17.03 -13.13
N LYS A 73 5.48 16.13 -12.60
CA LYS A 73 5.72 14.68 -12.69
C LYS A 73 5.37 14.08 -14.06
N LYS A 74 4.30 14.55 -14.71
CA LYS A 74 3.84 14.08 -16.04
C LYS A 74 3.90 12.56 -16.19
N ALA A 75 3.45 11.83 -15.16
CA ALA A 75 3.46 10.38 -15.13
C ALA A 75 2.37 9.79 -16.05
N ASP A 76 2.46 8.49 -16.34
CA ASP A 76 1.49 7.73 -17.15
C ASP A 76 0.08 7.69 -16.58
N GLY A 77 -0.04 7.95 -15.29
CA GLY A 77 -1.31 8.00 -14.59
C GLY A 77 -1.09 8.31 -13.13
N PHE A 78 -2.14 8.79 -12.50
CA PHE A 78 -2.13 9.11 -11.08
C PHE A 78 -3.32 8.49 -10.37
N LEU A 79 -3.11 8.26 -9.08
CA LEU A 79 -4.12 7.88 -8.09
C LEU A 79 -4.20 8.99 -7.06
N PHE A 80 -5.40 9.43 -6.73
CA PHE A 80 -5.69 10.30 -5.60
C PHE A 80 -6.29 9.45 -4.50
N GLN A 81 -5.74 9.54 -3.30
CA GLN A 81 -6.17 8.70 -2.19
C GLN A 81 -6.37 9.55 -0.93
N ARG A 82 -7.42 9.22 -0.17
CA ARG A 82 -7.65 9.84 1.14
C ARG A 82 -6.43 9.65 2.03
N PHE A 83 -5.96 10.74 2.61
CA PHE A 83 -4.92 10.67 3.63
C PHE A 83 -5.51 10.13 4.93
N VAL A 84 -4.90 9.11 5.49
CA VAL A 84 -5.29 8.50 6.76
C VAL A 84 -4.43 9.13 7.87
N GLU A 85 -4.94 10.19 8.49
CA GLU A 85 -4.20 10.99 9.47
C GLU A 85 -3.75 10.15 10.66
N SER A 86 -4.60 9.22 11.13
CA SER A 86 -4.29 8.27 12.20
C SER A 86 -3.12 7.34 11.88
N SER A 87 -2.72 7.24 10.61
CA SER A 87 -1.59 6.44 10.14
C SER A 87 -0.41 7.28 9.62
N LYS A 88 -0.39 8.57 9.90
CA LYS A 88 0.70 9.46 9.48
C LYS A 88 2.05 8.98 10.02
N GLY A 89 2.98 8.72 9.11
CA GLY A 89 4.32 8.25 9.44
C GLY A 89 4.36 6.86 10.06
N ARG A 90 3.29 6.05 9.96
CA ARG A 90 3.27 4.69 10.51
C ARG A 90 2.35 3.76 9.74
N ASP A 91 2.75 2.51 9.66
CA ASP A 91 1.97 1.41 9.11
C ASP A 91 2.43 0.07 9.69
N ILE A 92 1.73 -1.00 9.32
CA ILE A 92 2.19 -2.36 9.58
C ILE A 92 2.32 -3.11 8.27
N ARG A 93 3.42 -3.85 8.12
CA ARG A 93 3.60 -4.81 7.03
C ARG A 93 3.45 -6.21 7.54
N LEU A 94 2.49 -6.94 6.98
CA LEU A 94 2.26 -8.36 7.25
C LEU A 94 2.74 -9.18 6.06
N GLN A 95 3.53 -10.21 6.32
CA GLN A 95 3.93 -11.16 5.30
C GLN A 95 2.94 -12.34 5.30
N VAL A 96 2.22 -12.46 4.20
CA VAL A 96 1.26 -13.55 3.96
C VAL A 96 1.91 -14.62 3.12
N VAL A 97 1.69 -15.88 3.49
CA VAL A 97 2.06 -17.07 2.71
C VAL A 97 0.89 -18.05 2.77
N GLY A 98 0.29 -18.33 1.63
CA GLY A 98 -0.95 -19.11 1.57
C GLY A 98 -2.09 -18.40 2.31
N ASP A 99 -2.63 -19.07 3.30
CA ASP A 99 -3.79 -18.67 4.09
C ASP A 99 -3.42 -18.06 5.47
N ARG A 100 -2.14 -17.73 5.71
CA ARG A 100 -1.69 -17.25 7.02
C ARG A 100 -0.65 -16.14 6.95
N VAL A 101 -0.62 -15.32 7.98
CA VAL A 101 0.46 -14.37 8.23
C VAL A 101 1.61 -15.12 8.90
N VAL A 102 2.80 -15.04 8.32
CA VAL A 102 4.01 -15.71 8.84
C VAL A 102 4.89 -14.77 9.66
N GLY A 103 4.68 -13.48 9.55
CA GLY A 103 5.37 -12.47 10.36
C GLY A 103 4.88 -11.08 10.04
N ALA A 104 5.05 -10.16 10.99
CA ALA A 104 4.67 -8.77 10.84
C ALA A 104 5.68 -7.82 11.47
N MET A 105 5.76 -6.61 10.94
CA MET A 105 6.56 -5.53 11.48
C MET A 105 5.80 -4.21 11.46
N TYR A 106 5.90 -3.46 12.53
CA TYR A 106 5.48 -2.07 12.60
C TYR A 106 6.59 -1.21 12.04
N ARG A 107 6.23 -0.32 11.08
CA ARG A 107 7.16 0.64 10.50
C ARG A 107 6.74 2.05 10.91
N TYR A 108 7.70 2.92 11.14
CA TYR A 108 7.42 4.31 11.50
C TYR A 108 8.53 5.26 11.07
N SER A 109 8.13 6.51 10.88
CA SER A 109 9.02 7.65 10.64
C SER A 109 8.59 8.82 11.51
N LEU A 110 9.55 9.54 12.08
CA LEU A 110 9.29 10.75 12.86
C LEU A 110 9.31 12.03 12.00
N THR A 111 9.77 11.92 10.76
CA THR A 111 10.05 13.06 9.88
C THR A 111 9.31 13.03 8.54
N ASP A 112 8.83 11.85 8.13
CA ASP A 112 8.10 11.66 6.86
C ASP A 112 6.69 11.16 7.15
N PHE A 113 5.71 11.56 6.33
CA PHE A 113 4.35 11.02 6.41
C PHE A 113 4.28 9.55 6.00
N ARG A 114 5.28 9.03 5.28
CA ARG A 114 5.46 7.63 4.92
C ARG A 114 6.31 6.92 5.96
N ALA A 115 6.01 5.64 6.21
CA ALA A 115 6.78 4.77 7.10
C ALA A 115 7.88 3.96 6.39
N ASN A 116 8.24 4.33 5.15
CA ASN A 116 9.15 3.57 4.32
C ASN A 116 10.57 3.54 4.88
N LEU A 117 11.12 2.33 5.06
CA LEU A 117 12.48 2.13 5.57
C LEU A 117 13.55 2.73 4.66
N THR A 118 13.32 2.72 3.34
CA THR A 118 14.23 3.34 2.34
C THR A 118 14.28 4.87 2.44
N ALA A 119 13.29 5.49 3.08
CA ALA A 119 13.24 6.93 3.35
C ALA A 119 13.71 7.27 4.77
N GLY A 120 14.39 6.36 5.46
CA GLY A 120 14.88 6.59 6.83
C GLY A 120 13.89 6.22 7.93
N GLY A 121 12.84 5.48 7.60
CA GLY A 121 11.93 4.92 8.60
C GLY A 121 12.59 3.84 9.46
N GLU A 122 12.01 3.58 10.60
CA GLU A 122 12.39 2.55 11.55
C GLU A 122 11.39 1.39 11.56
N MET A 123 11.77 0.26 12.15
CA MET A 123 10.92 -0.93 12.26
C MET A 123 11.09 -1.60 13.63
N LYS A 124 10.03 -2.26 14.07
CA LYS A 124 10.04 -3.16 15.23
C LYS A 124 9.12 -4.35 15.00
N PRO A 125 9.34 -5.49 15.68
CA PRO A 125 8.42 -6.62 15.63
C PRO A 125 7.01 -6.17 15.99
N TYR A 126 6.01 -6.78 15.34
CA TYR A 126 4.60 -6.50 15.57
C TYR A 126 3.82 -7.80 15.67
N GLU A 127 2.91 -7.87 16.64
CA GLU A 127 1.96 -8.97 16.77
C GLU A 127 0.61 -8.47 16.24
N PRO A 128 0.17 -8.93 15.05
CA PRO A 128 -1.07 -8.46 14.47
C PRO A 128 -2.28 -9.00 15.24
N THR A 129 -3.34 -8.22 15.31
CA THR A 129 -4.64 -8.70 15.78
C THR A 129 -5.23 -9.73 14.80
N GLU A 130 -6.22 -10.50 15.26
CA GLU A 130 -6.93 -11.45 14.39
C GLU A 130 -7.58 -10.76 13.19
N GLU A 131 -8.15 -9.56 13.40
CA GLU A 131 -8.74 -8.74 12.35
C GLU A 131 -7.71 -8.31 11.29
N GLU A 132 -6.55 -7.81 11.73
CA GLU A 132 -5.46 -7.40 10.83
C GLU A 132 -4.92 -8.58 10.02
N ALA A 133 -4.72 -9.73 10.67
CA ALA A 133 -4.25 -10.94 10.02
C ALA A 133 -5.26 -11.46 8.99
N ALA A 134 -6.55 -11.53 9.35
CA ALA A 134 -7.63 -11.96 8.46
C ALA A 134 -7.78 -11.00 7.26
N LEU A 135 -7.67 -9.68 7.49
CA LEU A 135 -7.72 -8.68 6.44
C LEU A 135 -6.54 -8.83 5.47
N ALA A 136 -5.32 -9.04 5.98
CA ALA A 136 -4.13 -9.22 5.14
C ALA A 136 -4.24 -10.48 4.27
N VAL A 137 -4.69 -11.60 4.81
CA VAL A 137 -4.93 -12.84 4.06
C VAL A 137 -6.00 -12.62 2.98
N SER A 138 -7.12 -11.99 3.34
CA SER A 138 -8.20 -11.67 2.40
C SER A 138 -7.72 -10.78 1.26
N ALA A 139 -6.88 -9.78 1.56
CA ALA A 139 -6.32 -8.88 0.55
C ALA A 139 -5.34 -9.60 -0.39
N SER A 140 -4.50 -10.50 0.13
CA SER A 140 -3.60 -11.35 -0.66
C SER A 140 -4.39 -12.26 -1.60
N THR A 141 -5.43 -12.91 -1.09
CA THR A 141 -6.33 -13.76 -1.87
C THR A 141 -7.07 -12.98 -2.96
N ALA A 142 -7.56 -11.77 -2.65
CA ALA A 142 -8.28 -10.92 -3.60
C ALA A 142 -7.46 -10.53 -4.84
N VAL A 143 -6.14 -10.55 -4.73
CA VAL A 143 -5.21 -10.29 -5.85
C VAL A 143 -4.56 -11.58 -6.38
N GLU A 144 -5.05 -12.76 -5.95
CA GLU A 144 -4.60 -14.09 -6.39
C GLU A 144 -3.11 -14.34 -6.11
N ALA A 145 -2.57 -13.76 -5.01
CA ALA A 145 -1.18 -13.93 -4.64
C ALA A 145 -1.01 -15.09 -3.65
N ASP A 146 -0.21 -16.08 -4.01
CA ASP A 146 0.17 -17.21 -3.16
C ASP A 146 1.02 -16.76 -1.96
N PHE A 147 1.77 -15.66 -2.13
CA PHE A 147 2.48 -14.98 -1.05
C PHE A 147 2.62 -13.48 -1.37
N SER A 148 2.55 -12.67 -0.36
CA SER A 148 2.63 -11.21 -0.52
C SER A 148 3.05 -10.50 0.78
N GLY A 149 3.50 -9.25 0.63
CA GLY A 149 3.58 -8.30 1.73
C GLY A 149 2.40 -7.35 1.68
N VAL A 150 1.56 -7.38 2.69
CA VAL A 150 0.38 -6.50 2.81
C VAL A 150 0.69 -5.37 3.76
N ASP A 151 0.50 -4.13 3.29
CA ASP A 151 0.65 -2.93 4.10
C ASP A 151 -0.71 -2.46 4.59
N LEU A 152 -0.88 -2.37 5.91
CA LEU A 152 -2.10 -1.87 6.53
C LEU A 152 -1.86 -0.53 7.20
N LEU A 153 -2.81 0.38 7.03
CA LEU A 153 -2.91 1.64 7.74
C LEU A 153 -3.88 1.52 8.92
N PHE A 154 -3.66 2.32 9.94
CA PHE A 154 -4.52 2.45 11.11
C PHE A 154 -5.66 3.42 10.78
N GLY A 155 -6.77 2.91 10.26
CA GLY A 155 -7.98 3.71 10.03
C GLY A 155 -8.74 3.99 11.33
N GLU A 156 -9.66 4.96 11.31
CA GLU A 156 -10.49 5.33 12.48
C GLU A 156 -11.46 4.21 12.86
N ASP A 157 -12.03 3.53 11.85
CA ASP A 157 -13.02 2.45 12.01
C ASP A 157 -12.42 1.05 11.87
N GLY A 158 -11.09 0.92 11.91
CA GLY A 158 -10.37 -0.35 11.73
C GLY A 158 -9.25 -0.28 10.70
N PRO A 159 -8.55 -1.40 10.45
CA PRO A 159 -7.42 -1.43 9.55
C PRO A 159 -7.84 -1.26 8.08
N LEU A 160 -7.01 -0.55 7.30
CA LEU A 160 -7.22 -0.30 5.87
C LEU A 160 -6.04 -0.85 5.07
N VAL A 161 -6.31 -1.61 4.00
CA VAL A 161 -5.26 -2.08 3.09
C VAL A 161 -4.75 -0.90 2.25
N CYS A 162 -3.48 -0.57 2.42
CA CYS A 162 -2.79 0.44 1.63
C CYS A 162 -2.25 -0.14 0.32
N GLU A 163 -1.62 -1.31 0.42
CA GLU A 163 -0.94 -1.96 -0.70
C GLU A 163 -0.79 -3.46 -0.49
N VAL A 164 -0.81 -4.22 -1.59
CA VAL A 164 -0.45 -5.64 -1.63
C VAL A 164 0.72 -5.81 -2.60
N ASN A 165 1.86 -6.24 -2.08
CA ASN A 165 3.10 -6.41 -2.82
C ASN A 165 3.35 -7.91 -3.09
N SER A 166 3.18 -8.36 -4.34
CA SER A 166 3.47 -9.75 -4.75
C SER A 166 4.96 -10.10 -4.74
N ASN A 167 5.84 -9.10 -4.72
CA ASN A 167 7.29 -9.27 -4.63
C ASN A 167 7.86 -8.48 -3.44
N ALA A 168 7.27 -8.68 -2.27
CA ALA A 168 7.68 -7.98 -1.07
C ALA A 168 9.08 -8.43 -0.61
N HIS A 169 9.95 -7.45 -0.37
CA HIS A 169 11.25 -7.71 0.22
C HIS A 169 11.10 -8.14 1.68
N PHE A 170 11.51 -9.35 2.01
CA PHE A 170 11.41 -9.93 3.35
C PHE A 170 12.72 -9.90 4.16
N LYS A 171 13.81 -9.34 3.60
CA LYS A 171 15.08 -9.20 4.34
C LYS A 171 14.91 -8.36 5.61
N ASN A 172 14.19 -7.25 5.51
CA ASN A 172 13.93 -6.38 6.66
C ASN A 172 13.06 -7.08 7.71
N LEU A 173 12.06 -7.84 7.28
CA LEU A 173 11.25 -8.65 8.20
C LEU A 173 12.11 -9.67 8.95
N TYR A 174 13.01 -10.38 8.24
CA TYR A 174 13.94 -11.31 8.87
C TYR A 174 14.84 -10.62 9.89
N GLN A 175 15.42 -9.47 9.55
CA GLN A 175 16.24 -8.70 10.47
C GLN A 175 15.48 -8.21 11.71
N CYS A 176 14.20 -7.87 11.52
CA CYS A 176 13.33 -7.36 12.56
C CYS A 176 12.82 -8.45 13.51
N THR A 177 12.41 -9.60 12.95
CA THR A 177 11.64 -10.62 13.67
C THR A 177 12.34 -11.98 13.78
N GLY A 178 13.38 -12.23 12.98
CA GLY A 178 14.00 -13.55 12.84
C GLY A 178 13.21 -14.53 11.95
N VAL A 179 12.03 -14.16 11.44
CA VAL A 179 11.19 -15.02 10.62
C VAL A 179 11.80 -15.21 9.23
N ASN A 180 12.10 -16.45 8.86
CA ASN A 180 12.60 -16.80 7.54
C ASN A 180 11.45 -16.99 6.54
N THR A 181 10.97 -15.91 5.95
CA THR A 181 9.89 -15.93 4.96
C THR A 181 10.22 -16.81 3.75
N ALA A 182 11.48 -16.87 3.32
CA ALA A 182 11.87 -17.74 2.20
C ALA A 182 11.61 -19.22 2.53
N TYR A 183 11.89 -19.65 3.75
CA TYR A 183 11.58 -21.00 4.22
C TYR A 183 10.07 -21.27 4.19
N GLU A 184 9.26 -20.33 4.68
CA GLU A 184 7.79 -20.46 4.69
C GLU A 184 7.21 -20.55 3.27
N ILE A 185 7.73 -19.74 2.33
CA ILE A 185 7.33 -19.81 0.91
C ILE A 185 7.69 -21.17 0.30
N LEU A 186 8.92 -21.64 0.49
CA LEU A 186 9.34 -22.95 -0.05
C LEU A 186 8.55 -24.11 0.54
N LYS A 187 8.24 -24.03 1.83
CA LYS A 187 7.39 -25.01 2.50
C LYS A 187 5.99 -25.04 1.89
N PHE A 188 5.38 -23.88 1.71
CA PHE A 188 4.06 -23.72 1.10
C PHE A 188 4.02 -24.29 -0.33
N ILE A 189 5.03 -23.97 -1.16
CA ILE A 189 5.12 -24.47 -2.54
C ILE A 189 5.19 -26.00 -2.54
N LYS A 190 6.03 -26.59 -1.71
CA LYS A 190 6.16 -28.05 -1.58
C LYS A 190 4.87 -28.72 -1.14
N GLU A 191 4.15 -28.13 -0.20
CA GLU A 191 2.84 -28.62 0.25
C GLU A 191 1.82 -28.56 -0.91
N LYS A 192 1.72 -27.42 -1.60
CA LYS A 192 0.80 -27.23 -2.74
C LYS A 192 1.04 -28.22 -3.87
N GLU A 193 2.30 -28.53 -4.21
CA GLU A 193 2.63 -29.54 -5.22
C GLU A 193 2.23 -30.97 -4.81
N ASN A 194 2.28 -31.29 -3.53
CA ASN A 194 1.87 -32.61 -3.04
C ASN A 194 0.35 -32.81 -3.04
N TYR A 195 -0.43 -31.74 -2.94
CA TYR A 195 -1.92 -31.79 -3.02
C TYR A 195 -2.44 -31.70 -4.45
N GLY A 196 -1.62 -31.29 -5.42
CA GLY A 196 -1.97 -31.21 -6.85
C GLY A 196 -1.68 -32.48 -7.67
N ARG A 197 -1.24 -33.55 -7.01
CA ARG A 197 -1.09 -34.92 -7.52
C ARG A 197 -2.16 -35.80 -6.87
#